data_6910bf66e3816129e79027ebb2ebb5d8
#
_entry.id   6910bf66e3816129e79027ebb2ebb5d8
#
_cell.length_a   1.000
_cell.length_b   1.000
_cell.length_c   1.000
_cell.angle_alpha   90.00
_cell.angle_beta   90.00
_cell.angle_gamma   90.00
#
_symmetry.space_group_name_H-M   'P 1'
#
loop_
_entity.id
_entity.type
_entity.pdbx_description
1 polymer ?
#
loop_
_entity_poly.entity_id
_entity_poly.type
_entity_poly.pdbx_seq_one_letter_code
_entity_poly.pdbx_strand_id
1 'polypeptide(L)'
;IGQSWPGQMRTVYGDHKRFIETYFSQFNGKYFTGDGCKRDKDGFYWITGRVDDVIIVSGHNLGTAEIESSFVAHPKVAEAAVVGFPHDLKGNALYVYVTLNLGEKADGSLERELKNHVARTLGPIYRPEIIHFTPGLPKTRSGKIMRRILRKIATNEHDQLGDITTLADPTVVESLVENRKNI
;
A
#
# COMPACT_ATOMS: atom_id res chain seq x y z
N ILE A 1 13.33 16.56 4.00
CA ILE A 1 13.42 17.92 3.43
C ILE A 1 14.39 18.74 4.28
N GLY A 2 15.38 19.38 3.64
CA GLY A 2 16.49 20.07 4.34
C GLY A 2 16.22 21.54 4.69
N GLN A 3 15.17 22.13 4.17
CA GLN A 3 14.82 23.52 4.40
C GLN A 3 13.32 23.68 4.68
N SER A 4 12.99 24.63 5.55
CA SER A 4 11.62 25.01 5.83
C SER A 4 10.93 25.64 4.61
N TRP A 5 9.62 25.45 4.47
CA TRP A 5 8.80 26.05 3.40
C TRP A 5 7.51 26.65 3.99
N PRO A 6 6.83 27.58 3.30
CA PRO A 6 5.66 28.29 3.86
C PRO A 6 4.53 27.41 4.35
N GLY A 7 4.27 26.28 3.69
CA GLY A 7 3.23 25.30 4.05
C GLY A 7 3.66 24.23 5.05
N GLN A 8 4.87 24.30 5.61
CA GLN A 8 5.33 23.31 6.59
C GLN A 8 4.43 23.33 7.83
N MET A 9 4.01 22.13 8.29
CA MET A 9 3.34 21.98 9.57
C MET A 9 4.21 22.55 10.70
N ARG A 10 3.61 23.28 11.64
CA ARG A 10 4.33 23.94 12.74
C ARG A 10 4.23 23.21 14.06
N THR A 11 3.14 22.48 14.26
CA THR A 11 2.89 21.69 15.47
C THR A 11 1.67 20.81 15.32
N VAL A 12 1.44 19.92 16.29
CA VAL A 12 0.18 19.24 16.56
C VAL A 12 -0.52 19.93 17.73
N TYR A 13 -1.79 20.26 17.61
CA TYR A 13 -2.54 20.94 18.68
C TYR A 13 -2.49 20.11 19.95
N GLY A 14 -2.07 20.74 21.04
CA GLY A 14 -1.94 20.13 22.36
C GLY A 14 -0.77 19.12 22.51
N ASP A 15 -0.01 18.82 21.46
CA ASP A 15 1.05 17.80 21.52
C ASP A 15 2.25 18.17 20.61
N HIS A 16 2.95 19.22 20.97
CA HIS A 16 4.17 19.66 20.26
C HIS A 16 5.28 18.59 20.31
N LYS A 17 5.37 17.83 21.41
CA LYS A 17 6.36 16.76 21.56
C LYS A 17 6.21 15.71 20.46
N ARG A 18 5.01 15.25 20.22
CA ARG A 18 4.70 14.30 19.13
C ARG A 18 5.10 14.83 17.75
N PHE A 19 4.89 16.14 17.51
CA PHE A 19 5.31 16.76 16.26
C PHE A 19 6.83 16.65 16.06
N ILE A 20 7.63 16.98 17.07
CA ILE A 20 9.09 16.88 17.01
C ILE A 20 9.53 15.42 16.87
N GLU A 21 8.97 14.50 17.65
CA GLU A 21 9.30 13.08 17.60
C GLU A 21 8.98 12.46 16.21
N THR A 22 7.87 12.84 15.60
CA THR A 22 7.45 12.28 14.32
C THR A 22 8.27 12.80 13.15
N TYR A 23 8.58 14.11 13.12
CA TYR A 23 9.10 14.74 11.92
C TYR A 23 10.56 15.19 12.00
N PHE A 24 11.16 15.29 13.19
CA PHE A 24 12.51 15.82 13.36
C PHE A 24 13.47 14.94 14.16
N SER A 25 12.99 13.86 14.80
CA SER A 25 13.85 12.99 15.61
C SER A 25 14.77 12.11 14.78
N GLN A 26 14.33 11.67 13.60
CA GLN A 26 15.04 10.70 12.79
C GLN A 26 16.26 11.31 12.05
N PHE A 27 16.14 12.55 11.62
CA PHE A 27 17.22 13.26 10.92
C PHE A 27 17.36 14.68 11.50
N ASN A 28 18.44 14.91 12.21
CA ASN A 28 18.69 16.22 12.85
C ASN A 28 18.63 17.39 11.85
N GLY A 29 17.83 18.39 12.15
CA GLY A 29 17.65 19.59 11.33
C GLY A 29 16.93 19.38 9.99
N LYS A 30 16.34 18.19 9.76
CA LYS A 30 15.61 17.89 8.51
C LYS A 30 14.20 17.40 8.82
N TYR A 31 13.24 17.86 8.04
CA TYR A 31 11.86 17.36 8.13
C TYR A 31 11.75 16.00 7.44
N PHE A 32 11.32 14.98 8.19
CA PHE A 32 11.09 13.63 7.71
C PHE A 32 9.66 13.51 7.20
N THR A 33 9.48 13.19 5.92
CA THR A 33 8.14 13.03 5.29
C THR A 33 7.55 11.64 5.50
N GLY A 34 8.39 10.66 5.79
CA GLY A 34 8.02 9.25 5.82
C GLY A 34 7.88 8.61 4.44
N ASP A 35 8.29 9.32 3.38
CA ASP A 35 8.23 8.84 2.01
C ASP A 35 9.61 8.44 1.49
N GLY A 36 9.68 7.32 0.78
CA GLY A 36 10.85 6.92 0.01
C GLY A 36 10.85 7.61 -1.36
N CYS A 37 12.01 7.97 -1.85
CA CYS A 37 12.15 8.48 -3.21
C CYS A 37 13.46 8.02 -3.87
N LYS A 38 13.43 7.95 -5.19
CA LYS A 38 14.59 7.71 -6.05
C LYS A 38 14.82 8.95 -6.90
N ARG A 39 16.07 9.38 -7.02
CA ARG A 39 16.46 10.42 -7.98
C ARG A 39 17.07 9.77 -9.20
N ASP A 40 16.59 10.12 -10.39
CA ASP A 40 17.13 9.62 -11.66
C ASP A 40 18.37 10.44 -12.12
N LYS A 41 18.96 10.00 -13.24
CA LYS A 41 20.14 10.65 -13.83
C LYS A 41 19.89 12.09 -14.33
N ASP A 42 18.63 12.40 -14.64
CA ASP A 42 18.20 13.72 -15.13
C ASP A 42 17.81 14.65 -13.98
N GLY A 43 17.83 14.12 -12.73
CA GLY A 43 17.61 14.90 -11.52
C GLY A 43 16.17 14.90 -11.01
N PHE A 44 15.24 14.20 -11.67
CA PHE A 44 13.86 14.07 -11.23
C PHE A 44 13.72 13.12 -10.05
N TYR A 45 12.76 13.41 -9.16
CA TYR A 45 12.44 12.59 -8.00
C TYR A 45 11.19 11.75 -8.27
N TRP A 46 11.32 10.45 -8.03
CA TRP A 46 10.25 9.47 -8.15
C TRP A 46 9.88 8.99 -6.75
N ILE A 47 8.66 9.22 -6.33
CA ILE A 47 8.17 8.72 -5.03
C ILE A 47 7.93 7.22 -5.15
N THR A 48 8.61 6.43 -4.31
CA THR A 48 8.53 4.95 -4.33
C THR A 48 7.54 4.38 -3.32
N GLY A 49 6.92 5.23 -2.52
CA GLY A 49 5.94 4.88 -1.50
C GLY A 49 6.35 5.31 -0.11
N ARG A 50 5.60 4.87 0.89
CA ARG A 50 5.92 5.11 2.30
C ARG A 50 7.05 4.19 2.76
N VAL A 51 7.94 4.70 3.61
CA VAL A 51 9.01 3.86 4.20
C VAL A 51 8.48 2.81 5.16
N ASP A 52 7.33 3.08 5.79
CA ASP A 52 6.63 2.16 6.69
C ASP A 52 5.74 1.13 5.96
N ASP A 53 5.52 1.31 4.65
CA ASP A 53 4.79 0.38 3.79
C ASP A 53 5.71 -0.50 2.92
N VAL A 54 7.04 -0.36 3.04
CA VAL A 54 8.00 -1.23 2.34
C VAL A 54 7.81 -2.68 2.79
N ILE A 55 7.71 -3.59 1.81
CA ILE A 55 7.52 -5.01 2.07
C ILE A 55 8.85 -5.74 1.84
N ILE A 56 9.34 -6.46 2.85
CA ILE A 56 10.58 -7.23 2.75
C ILE A 56 10.25 -8.65 2.32
N VAL A 57 10.56 -8.99 1.07
CA VAL A 57 10.34 -10.32 0.49
C VAL A 57 11.69 -10.97 0.21
N SER A 58 11.98 -12.10 0.80
CA SER A 58 13.27 -12.82 0.63
C SER A 58 14.50 -11.90 0.76
N GLY A 59 14.46 -10.95 1.71
CA GLY A 59 15.54 -9.98 1.97
C GLY A 59 15.58 -8.76 1.04
N HIS A 60 14.65 -8.63 0.09
CA HIS A 60 14.55 -7.48 -0.80
C HIS A 60 13.47 -6.51 -0.35
N ASN A 61 13.78 -5.22 -0.35
CA ASN A 61 12.84 -4.15 -0.04
C ASN A 61 12.02 -3.81 -1.28
N LEU A 62 10.72 -4.09 -1.26
CA LEU A 62 9.79 -3.81 -2.35
C LEU A 62 8.90 -2.61 -2.00
N GLY A 63 8.90 -1.59 -2.86
CA GLY A 63 8.04 -0.42 -2.73
C GLY A 63 6.60 -0.73 -3.15
N THR A 64 5.63 -0.35 -2.34
CA THR A 64 4.21 -0.59 -2.65
C THR A 64 3.73 0.18 -3.86
N ALA A 65 4.17 1.43 -4.03
CA ALA A 65 3.70 2.31 -5.11
C ALA A 65 4.06 1.79 -6.52
N GLU A 66 5.26 1.21 -6.71
CA GLU A 66 5.66 0.66 -8.01
C GLU A 66 4.86 -0.59 -8.38
N ILE A 67 4.53 -1.43 -7.37
CA ILE A 67 3.69 -2.62 -7.58
C ILE A 67 2.27 -2.19 -7.95
N GLU A 68 1.67 -1.30 -7.17
CA GLU A 68 0.33 -0.77 -7.42
C GLU A 68 0.23 -0.11 -8.80
N SER A 69 1.23 0.70 -9.17
CA SER A 69 1.32 1.33 -10.49
C SER A 69 1.39 0.31 -11.62
N SER A 70 2.14 -0.79 -11.45
CA SER A 70 2.20 -1.87 -12.43
C SER A 70 0.85 -2.55 -12.62
N PHE A 71 0.07 -2.76 -11.54
CA PHE A 71 -1.29 -3.30 -11.63
C PHE A 71 -2.23 -2.35 -12.37
N VAL A 72 -2.23 -1.06 -12.01
CA VAL A 72 -3.11 -0.04 -12.62
C VAL A 72 -2.75 0.23 -14.08
N ALA A 73 -1.51 -0.03 -14.51
CA ALA A 73 -1.13 0.02 -15.93
C ALA A 73 -1.81 -1.07 -16.78
N HIS A 74 -2.38 -2.10 -16.16
CA HIS A 74 -3.13 -3.13 -16.88
C HIS A 74 -4.54 -2.63 -17.23
N PRO A 75 -5.01 -2.77 -18.50
CA PRO A 75 -6.25 -2.13 -18.98
C PRO A 75 -7.52 -2.59 -18.26
N LYS A 76 -7.51 -3.73 -17.60
CA LYS A 76 -8.67 -4.26 -16.85
C LYS A 76 -8.71 -3.82 -15.39
N VAL A 77 -7.67 -3.16 -14.88
CA VAL A 77 -7.55 -2.79 -13.46
C VAL A 77 -7.91 -1.31 -13.27
N ALA A 78 -8.85 -1.05 -12.37
CA ALA A 78 -9.22 0.31 -11.97
C ALA A 78 -8.34 0.81 -10.81
N GLU A 79 -8.16 -0.04 -9.79
CA GLU A 79 -7.38 0.30 -8.59
C GLU A 79 -6.67 -0.94 -8.05
N ALA A 80 -5.55 -0.71 -7.39
CA ALA A 80 -4.83 -1.75 -6.68
C ALA A 80 -4.24 -1.22 -5.37
N ALA A 81 -4.16 -2.10 -4.38
CA ALA A 81 -3.45 -1.84 -3.13
C ALA A 81 -2.70 -3.10 -2.72
N VAL A 82 -1.43 -2.96 -2.35
CA VAL A 82 -0.58 -4.08 -1.93
C VAL A 82 -0.20 -3.96 -0.46
N VAL A 83 -0.22 -5.10 0.23
CA VAL A 83 0.28 -5.25 1.58
C VAL A 83 1.13 -6.52 1.71
N GLY A 84 2.04 -6.53 2.67
CA GLY A 84 2.76 -7.74 3.05
C GLY A 84 1.96 -8.59 4.03
N PHE A 85 2.09 -9.91 3.92
CA PHE A 85 1.61 -10.85 4.93
C PHE A 85 2.69 -11.91 5.20
N PRO A 86 2.71 -12.55 6.40
CA PRO A 86 3.71 -13.55 6.75
C PRO A 86 3.72 -14.74 5.78
N HIS A 87 4.93 -15.22 5.45
CA HIS A 87 5.12 -16.37 4.58
C HIS A 87 6.34 -17.18 5.06
N ASP A 88 6.19 -18.47 5.26
CA ASP A 88 7.18 -19.35 5.91
C ASP A 88 8.56 -19.31 5.25
N LEU A 89 8.63 -19.26 3.92
CA LEU A 89 9.90 -19.30 3.18
C LEU A 89 10.44 -17.93 2.81
N LYS A 90 9.58 -16.93 2.62
CA LYS A 90 9.96 -15.61 2.11
C LYS A 90 10.05 -14.53 3.19
N GLY A 91 9.70 -14.87 4.44
CA GLY A 91 9.45 -13.91 5.51
C GLY A 91 8.12 -13.18 5.33
N ASN A 92 7.96 -12.44 4.23
CA ASN A 92 6.67 -11.93 3.78
C ASN A 92 6.43 -12.29 2.30
N ALA A 93 5.16 -12.31 1.93
CA ALA A 93 4.70 -12.37 0.54
C ALA A 93 3.75 -11.20 0.23
N LEU A 94 3.48 -10.97 -1.05
CA LEU A 94 2.62 -9.90 -1.51
C LEU A 94 1.17 -10.37 -1.58
N TYR A 95 0.28 -9.65 -0.89
CA TYR A 95 -1.17 -9.76 -0.99
C TYR A 95 -1.69 -8.49 -1.68
N VAL A 96 -2.30 -8.64 -2.84
CA VAL A 96 -2.76 -7.51 -3.65
C VAL A 96 -4.28 -7.53 -3.75
N TYR A 97 -4.89 -6.43 -3.35
CA TYR A 97 -6.31 -6.16 -3.54
C TYR A 97 -6.50 -5.41 -4.85
N VAL A 98 -7.40 -5.90 -5.70
CA VAL A 98 -7.60 -5.36 -7.06
C VAL A 98 -9.09 -5.07 -7.29
N THR A 99 -9.38 -3.85 -7.68
CA THR A 99 -10.68 -3.46 -8.23
C THR A 99 -10.58 -3.41 -9.75
N LEU A 100 -11.49 -4.09 -10.42
CA LEU A 100 -11.52 -4.16 -11.88
C LEU A 100 -12.33 -3.01 -12.49
N ASN A 101 -12.05 -2.70 -13.74
CA ASN A 101 -12.89 -1.80 -14.54
C ASN A 101 -14.29 -2.39 -14.76
N LEU A 102 -15.25 -1.50 -14.96
CA LEU A 102 -16.66 -1.90 -15.17
C LEU A 102 -16.78 -2.87 -16.36
N GLY A 103 -17.50 -3.98 -16.12
CA GLY A 103 -17.71 -5.03 -17.14
C GLY A 103 -16.66 -6.13 -17.16
N GLU A 104 -15.53 -5.97 -16.48
CA GLU A 104 -14.52 -7.00 -16.35
C GLU A 104 -14.92 -8.07 -15.32
N LYS A 105 -14.48 -9.32 -15.54
CA LYS A 105 -14.78 -10.44 -14.67
C LYS A 105 -13.54 -10.94 -13.96
N ALA A 106 -13.66 -11.12 -12.66
CA ALA A 106 -12.65 -11.76 -11.82
C ALA A 106 -12.68 -13.29 -12.03
N ASP A 107 -11.62 -13.82 -12.63
CA ASP A 107 -11.44 -15.26 -12.79
C ASP A 107 -9.97 -15.67 -12.66
N GLY A 108 -9.72 -16.98 -12.63
CA GLY A 108 -8.37 -17.54 -12.51
C GLY A 108 -7.47 -17.29 -13.73
N SER A 109 -8.03 -16.96 -14.89
CA SER A 109 -7.27 -16.55 -16.08
C SER A 109 -6.71 -15.17 -15.91
N LEU A 110 -7.54 -14.21 -15.49
CA LEU A 110 -7.14 -12.84 -15.21
C LEU A 110 -6.15 -12.77 -14.03
N GLU A 111 -6.35 -13.57 -12.99
CA GLU A 111 -5.38 -13.64 -11.88
C GLU A 111 -3.98 -14.04 -12.39
N ARG A 112 -3.88 -15.07 -13.23
CA ARG A 112 -2.60 -15.49 -13.84
C ARG A 112 -2.03 -14.43 -14.77
N GLU A 113 -2.87 -13.77 -15.57
CA GLU A 113 -2.50 -12.68 -16.48
C GLU A 113 -1.84 -11.53 -15.68
N LEU A 114 -2.48 -11.08 -14.60
CA LEU A 114 -1.99 -10.00 -13.74
C LEU A 114 -0.68 -10.38 -13.02
N LYS A 115 -0.59 -11.59 -12.46
CA LYS A 115 0.65 -12.12 -11.85
C LYS A 115 1.81 -12.11 -12.85
N ASN A 116 1.56 -12.53 -14.09
CA ASN A 116 2.57 -12.55 -15.14
C ASN A 116 2.90 -11.15 -15.65
N HIS A 117 1.93 -10.23 -15.72
CA HIS A 117 2.14 -8.84 -16.11
C HIS A 117 3.12 -8.16 -15.15
N VAL A 118 2.87 -8.22 -13.85
CA VAL A 118 3.76 -7.62 -12.84
C VAL A 118 5.14 -8.27 -12.85
N ALA A 119 5.23 -9.60 -12.95
CA ALA A 119 6.51 -10.30 -13.00
C ALA A 119 7.35 -9.93 -14.24
N ARG A 120 6.72 -9.64 -15.37
CA ARG A 120 7.41 -9.17 -16.60
C ARG A 120 7.83 -7.71 -16.49
N THR A 121 7.02 -6.88 -15.86
CA THR A 121 7.27 -5.43 -15.78
C THR A 121 8.33 -5.09 -14.73
N LEU A 122 8.25 -5.70 -13.55
CA LEU A 122 9.11 -5.36 -12.40
C LEU A 122 10.13 -6.45 -12.05
N GLY A 123 9.87 -7.68 -12.46
CA GLY A 123 10.70 -8.85 -12.17
C GLY A 123 9.97 -9.91 -11.33
N PRO A 124 10.50 -11.16 -11.30
CA PRO A 124 9.84 -12.31 -10.68
C PRO A 124 9.55 -12.15 -9.18
N ILE A 125 10.39 -11.40 -8.46
CA ILE A 125 10.24 -11.19 -7.02
C ILE A 125 8.98 -10.38 -6.67
N TYR A 126 8.48 -9.57 -7.60
CA TYR A 126 7.26 -8.77 -7.46
C TYR A 126 5.98 -9.55 -7.76
N ARG A 127 6.09 -10.84 -8.13
CA ARG A 127 4.93 -11.69 -8.39
C ARG A 127 4.16 -11.91 -7.10
N PRO A 128 2.87 -11.48 -7.02
CA PRO A 128 2.09 -11.65 -5.81
C PRO A 128 1.74 -13.11 -5.54
N GLU A 129 1.69 -13.47 -4.28
CA GLU A 129 1.19 -14.76 -3.83
C GLU A 129 -0.32 -14.81 -4.01
N ILE A 130 -1.00 -13.79 -3.52
CA ILE A 130 -2.46 -13.69 -3.52
C ILE A 130 -2.90 -12.43 -4.27
N ILE A 131 -3.89 -12.58 -5.16
CA ILE A 131 -4.70 -11.49 -5.70
C ILE A 131 -6.13 -11.67 -5.19
N HIS A 132 -6.64 -10.65 -4.51
CA HIS A 132 -7.99 -10.57 -3.99
C HIS A 132 -8.78 -9.53 -4.81
N PHE A 133 -9.65 -10.01 -5.69
CA PHE A 133 -10.57 -9.14 -6.41
C PHE A 133 -11.66 -8.65 -5.47
N THR A 134 -11.91 -7.34 -5.48
CA THR A 134 -12.85 -6.68 -4.59
C THR A 134 -13.60 -5.57 -5.34
N PRO A 135 -14.87 -5.30 -5.01
CA PRO A 135 -15.63 -4.22 -5.64
C PRO A 135 -15.11 -2.83 -5.27
N GLY A 136 -14.34 -2.69 -4.19
CA GLY A 136 -13.77 -1.42 -3.74
C GLY A 136 -12.67 -1.60 -2.71
N LEU A 137 -11.91 -0.54 -2.47
CA LEU A 137 -10.87 -0.48 -1.45
C LEU A 137 -11.34 0.38 -0.25
N PRO A 138 -10.96 0.03 0.99
CA PRO A 138 -11.31 0.83 2.16
C PRO A 138 -10.59 2.17 2.11
N LYS A 139 -11.33 3.25 1.95
CA LYS A 139 -10.82 4.62 1.80
C LYS A 139 -11.38 5.54 2.89
N THR A 140 -10.58 6.51 3.29
CA THR A 140 -11.09 7.65 4.06
C THR A 140 -11.99 8.51 3.18
N ARG A 141 -12.76 9.43 3.81
CA ARG A 141 -13.58 10.42 3.10
C ARG A 141 -12.77 11.32 2.15
N SER A 142 -11.46 11.45 2.38
CA SER A 142 -10.53 12.17 1.48
C SER A 142 -9.96 11.31 0.36
N GLY A 143 -10.42 10.05 0.20
CA GLY A 143 -9.98 9.14 -0.86
C GLY A 143 -8.69 8.37 -0.57
N LYS A 144 -8.09 8.52 0.62
CA LYS A 144 -6.87 7.82 0.99
C LYS A 144 -7.15 6.36 1.37
N ILE A 145 -6.46 5.40 0.73
CA ILE A 145 -6.57 3.97 1.03
C ILE A 145 -6.04 3.69 2.44
N MET A 146 -6.82 2.95 3.22
CA MET A 146 -6.49 2.56 4.59
C MET A 146 -5.75 1.22 4.60
N ARG A 147 -4.47 1.22 4.19
CA ARG A 147 -3.63 0.01 4.12
C ARG A 147 -3.54 -0.76 5.43
N ARG A 148 -3.67 -0.07 6.57
CA ARG A 148 -3.73 -0.71 7.89
C ARG A 148 -4.85 -1.76 7.98
N ILE A 149 -6.03 -1.46 7.44
CA ILE A 149 -7.17 -2.38 7.42
C ILE A 149 -6.86 -3.56 6.49
N LEU A 150 -6.38 -3.29 5.28
CA LEU A 150 -6.02 -4.32 4.30
C LEU A 150 -4.96 -5.29 4.85
N ARG A 151 -3.95 -4.75 5.55
CA ARG A 151 -2.91 -5.58 6.19
C ARG A 151 -3.51 -6.50 7.25
N LYS A 152 -4.37 -6.00 8.12
CA LYS A 152 -5.02 -6.81 9.16
C LYS A 152 -5.91 -7.91 8.58
N ILE A 153 -6.59 -7.67 7.47
CA ILE A 153 -7.35 -8.69 6.75
C ILE A 153 -6.39 -9.73 6.16
N ALA A 154 -5.30 -9.31 5.53
CA ALA A 154 -4.29 -10.18 4.94
C ALA A 154 -3.54 -11.04 5.99
N THR A 155 -3.46 -10.60 7.25
CA THR A 155 -2.85 -11.34 8.37
C THR A 155 -3.85 -12.10 9.24
N ASN A 156 -5.13 -12.16 8.84
CA ASN A 156 -6.23 -12.76 9.62
C ASN A 156 -6.48 -12.11 11.00
N GLU A 157 -6.10 -10.83 11.16
CA GLU A 157 -6.34 -10.03 12.37
C GLU A 157 -7.58 -9.13 12.24
N HIS A 158 -8.56 -9.56 11.46
CA HIS A 158 -9.75 -8.77 11.11
C HIS A 158 -10.67 -8.46 12.31
N ASP A 159 -10.55 -9.16 13.42
CA ASP A 159 -11.27 -8.84 14.67
C ASP A 159 -10.71 -7.58 15.37
N GLN A 160 -9.53 -7.08 14.94
CA GLN A 160 -8.81 -5.98 15.55
C GLN A 160 -8.56 -4.82 14.57
N LEU A 161 -9.52 -4.48 13.73
CA LEU A 161 -9.34 -3.45 12.69
C LEU A 161 -9.06 -2.04 13.25
N GLY A 162 -9.36 -1.81 14.55
CA GLY A 162 -9.22 -0.51 15.20
C GLY A 162 -10.23 0.51 14.69
N ASP A 163 -9.91 1.81 14.77
CA ASP A 163 -10.84 2.87 14.38
C ASP A 163 -11.12 2.84 12.86
N ILE A 164 -12.38 2.61 12.50
CA ILE A 164 -12.91 2.62 11.13
C ILE A 164 -13.88 3.78 10.87
N THR A 165 -14.08 4.69 11.83
CA THR A 165 -15.05 5.80 11.75
C THR A 165 -14.74 6.80 10.63
N THR A 166 -13.50 6.82 10.15
CA THR A 166 -13.05 7.68 9.05
C THR A 166 -13.30 7.10 7.66
N LEU A 167 -13.80 5.86 7.57
CA LEU A 167 -14.14 5.23 6.30
C LEU A 167 -15.27 5.98 5.58
N ALA A 168 -15.14 6.10 4.26
CA ALA A 168 -16.20 6.62 3.42
C ALA A 168 -17.35 5.62 3.29
N ASP A 169 -17.02 4.33 3.18
CA ASP A 169 -17.96 3.21 3.09
C ASP A 169 -17.45 2.03 3.94
N PRO A 170 -18.06 1.76 5.11
CA PRO A 170 -17.68 0.64 5.96
C PRO A 170 -18.03 -0.74 5.35
N THR A 171 -19.03 -0.85 4.46
CA THR A 171 -19.50 -2.14 3.91
C THR A 171 -18.43 -2.82 3.05
N VAL A 172 -17.49 -2.05 2.50
CA VAL A 172 -16.34 -2.58 1.76
C VAL A 172 -15.48 -3.48 2.65
N VAL A 173 -15.36 -3.15 3.94
CA VAL A 173 -14.54 -3.94 4.88
C VAL A 173 -15.19 -5.29 5.16
N GLU A 174 -16.49 -5.35 5.33
CA GLU A 174 -17.25 -6.60 5.52
C GLU A 174 -17.04 -7.54 4.34
N SER A 175 -17.24 -7.02 3.12
CA SER A 175 -17.00 -7.78 1.90
C SER A 175 -15.55 -8.29 1.78
N LEU A 176 -14.56 -7.50 2.16
CA LEU A 176 -13.15 -7.90 2.13
C LEU A 176 -12.85 -9.02 3.14
N VAL A 177 -13.47 -8.99 4.33
CA VAL A 177 -13.31 -10.03 5.36
C VAL A 177 -13.97 -11.33 4.93
N GLU A 178 -15.20 -11.27 4.40
CA GLU A 178 -15.96 -12.45 3.95
C GLU A 178 -15.27 -13.18 2.79
N ASN A 179 -14.69 -12.42 1.85
CA ASN A 179 -14.07 -12.96 0.63
C ASN A 179 -12.54 -13.11 0.72
N ARG A 180 -11.95 -13.07 1.92
CA ARG A 180 -10.50 -13.20 2.09
C ARG A 180 -9.97 -14.54 1.55
N LYS A 181 -8.74 -14.54 1.06
CA LYS A 181 -8.12 -15.68 0.35
C LYS A 181 -7.12 -16.48 1.19
N ASN A 182 -6.77 -16.01 2.37
CA ASN A 182 -5.77 -16.58 3.27
C ASN A 182 -6.43 -17.28 4.46
N ILE A 183 -7.35 -18.18 4.19
CA ILE A 183 -8.07 -19.01 5.17
C ILE A 183 -7.21 -20.22 5.52
#